data_34f2730c8fb2ad45dff21e4f55f3412d
#
_entry.id   34f2730c8fb2ad45dff21e4f55f3412d
#
_cell.length_a   1.000
_cell.length_b   1.000
_cell.length_c   1.000
_cell.angle_alpha   90.00
_cell.angle_beta   90.00
_cell.angle_gamma   90.00
#
_symmetry.space_group_name_H-M   'P 1'
#
loop_
_entity.id
_entity.type
_entity.pdbx_description
1 polymer ?
#
loop_
_entity_poly.entity_id
_entity_poly.type
_entity_poly.pdbx_seq_one_letter_code
_entity_poly.pdbx_strand_id
1 'polypeptide(L)'
;MEKKSYAVAIDLGSSKAAVAVGGYDEAGLLDIAALSERPVEGMRAGRIENIELVSRAVKEAVTEVEDELGIRITEAYAGISGEFVRCARHTDHVYVYDPQNGVCRRDVEALFDRMRNVQAPDDETIMERVPQNYVVDDCQEVKNPVGSFGKKLSSTFNFILCQQVPMQRLDMALRRLGIRMMAAFPDAIATSDAVLLPDEREEGVALVDLGAETTDVAVYYRNVLRYVATIPMGASAINNDIRSLSVPEKYVENLKCRYGSAVARLAPENKLIRVSGRTAKDAKDILLRNLATVIEARMTDIAEFVLEEIRDSGYATKLTCGIVLTGGGSRLKDVEVLFREVTGLDVRLATPETGLTEEALLRASTPAAATVTGLLMKGAQLAPCVVAEKPSMPAAPADEPARRPAAPAA
;
A
#
# COMPACT_ATOMS: atom_id res chain seq x y z
N MET A 1 3.02 -34.33 -6.64
CA MET A 1 3.21 -32.86 -6.76
C MET A 1 2.82 -32.28 -5.42
N GLU A 2 3.77 -31.64 -4.74
CA GLU A 2 3.46 -30.91 -3.51
C GLU A 2 2.49 -29.77 -3.84
N LYS A 3 1.38 -29.71 -3.12
CA LYS A 3 0.47 -28.57 -3.21
C LYS A 3 1.21 -27.34 -2.72
N LYS A 4 1.66 -26.48 -3.62
CA LYS A 4 2.20 -25.17 -3.23
C LYS A 4 1.10 -24.43 -2.47
N SER A 5 1.42 -24.02 -1.28
CA SER A 5 0.52 -23.21 -0.42
C SER A 5 0.73 -21.76 -0.81
N TYR A 6 -0.26 -21.14 -1.43
CA TYR A 6 -0.18 -19.75 -1.89
C TYR A 6 -0.92 -18.81 -0.93
N ALA A 7 -0.35 -17.64 -0.71
CA ALA A 7 -1.11 -16.46 -0.33
C ALA A 7 -1.50 -15.68 -1.60
N VAL A 8 -2.61 -14.99 -1.54
CA VAL A 8 -3.10 -14.10 -2.60
C VAL A 8 -3.34 -12.72 -2.00
N ALA A 9 -2.75 -11.70 -2.58
CA ALA A 9 -2.91 -10.31 -2.17
C ALA A 9 -3.58 -9.50 -3.28
N ILE A 10 -4.51 -8.65 -2.90
CA ILE A 10 -5.22 -7.72 -3.79
C ILE A 10 -5.07 -6.31 -3.24
N ASP A 11 -4.42 -5.45 -3.99
CA ASP A 11 -4.30 -4.02 -3.74
C ASP A 11 -5.25 -3.25 -4.67
N LEU A 12 -6.11 -2.42 -4.08
CA LEU A 12 -7.05 -1.56 -4.80
C LEU A 12 -6.66 -0.09 -4.66
N GLY A 13 -5.68 0.33 -5.44
CA GLY A 13 -5.31 1.74 -5.54
C GLY A 13 -6.30 2.57 -6.37
N SER A 14 -6.19 3.89 -6.31
CA SER A 14 -7.09 4.80 -7.06
C SER A 14 -6.83 4.82 -8.57
N SER A 15 -5.70 4.32 -9.06
CA SER A 15 -5.37 4.29 -10.49
C SER A 15 -5.17 2.89 -11.06
N LYS A 16 -4.90 1.91 -10.21
CA LYS A 16 -4.66 0.52 -10.61
C LYS A 16 -5.17 -0.45 -9.54
N ALA A 17 -5.57 -1.64 -9.98
CA ALA A 17 -5.72 -2.82 -9.15
C ALA A 17 -4.52 -3.73 -9.39
N ALA A 18 -3.90 -4.23 -8.32
CA ALA A 18 -2.80 -5.18 -8.40
C ALA A 18 -3.17 -6.49 -7.67
N VAL A 19 -2.77 -7.61 -8.26
CA VAL A 19 -2.99 -8.95 -7.69
C VAL A 19 -1.66 -9.69 -7.70
N ALA A 20 -1.21 -10.14 -6.53
CA ALA A 20 -0.01 -10.94 -6.37
C ALA A 20 -0.33 -12.30 -5.74
N VAL A 21 0.33 -13.34 -6.21
CA VAL A 21 0.26 -14.70 -5.68
C VAL A 21 1.66 -15.19 -5.38
N GLY A 22 1.85 -15.75 -4.19
CA GLY A 22 3.17 -16.23 -3.78
C GLY A 22 3.16 -16.85 -2.39
N GLY A 23 4.32 -17.02 -1.80
CA GLY A 23 4.49 -17.57 -0.45
C GLY A 23 5.96 -17.60 -0.05
N TYR A 24 6.23 -17.88 1.21
CA TYR A 24 7.60 -18.04 1.70
C TYR A 24 8.18 -19.37 1.26
N ASP A 25 9.44 -19.33 0.83
CA ASP A 25 10.24 -20.52 0.54
C ASP A 25 10.83 -21.14 1.84
N GLU A 26 11.62 -22.22 1.69
CA GLU A 26 12.27 -22.89 2.82
C GLU A 26 13.33 -22.03 3.51
N ALA A 27 13.86 -21.02 2.82
CA ALA A 27 14.83 -20.05 3.39
C ALA A 27 14.14 -18.89 4.11
N GLY A 28 12.80 -18.81 4.07
CA GLY A 28 12.03 -17.72 4.66
C GLY A 28 12.03 -16.46 3.79
N LEU A 29 12.34 -16.56 2.49
CA LEU A 29 12.22 -15.48 1.54
C LEU A 29 10.88 -15.57 0.81
N LEU A 30 10.24 -14.43 0.58
CA LEU A 30 8.99 -14.38 -0.17
C LEU A 30 9.27 -14.58 -1.67
N ASP A 31 8.62 -15.58 -2.25
CA ASP A 31 8.55 -15.78 -3.69
C ASP A 31 7.23 -15.21 -4.23
N ILE A 32 7.29 -14.51 -5.37
CA ILE A 32 6.11 -14.00 -6.08
C ILE A 32 5.95 -14.85 -7.35
N ALA A 33 5.04 -15.80 -7.28
CA ALA A 33 4.78 -16.73 -8.40
C ALA A 33 4.13 -16.00 -9.60
N ALA A 34 3.20 -15.06 -9.35
CA ALA A 34 2.61 -14.20 -10.37
C ALA A 34 2.21 -12.84 -9.78
N LEU A 35 2.28 -11.81 -10.63
CA LEU A 35 1.87 -10.44 -10.33
C LEU A 35 1.21 -9.82 -11.57
N SER A 36 0.00 -9.30 -11.41
CA SER A 36 -0.71 -8.56 -12.46
C SER A 36 -1.20 -7.22 -11.96
N GLU A 37 -1.12 -6.21 -12.82
CA GLU A 37 -1.62 -4.85 -12.57
C GLU A 37 -2.57 -4.45 -13.70
N ARG A 38 -3.74 -3.88 -13.35
CA ARG A 38 -4.72 -3.37 -14.32
C ARG A 38 -5.17 -1.97 -13.93
N PRO A 39 -5.36 -1.06 -14.90
CA PRO A 39 -5.97 0.23 -14.63
C PRO A 39 -7.34 0.05 -13.97
N VAL A 40 -7.64 0.88 -12.99
CA VAL A 40 -8.94 0.87 -12.30
C VAL A 40 -9.67 2.20 -12.50
N GLU A 41 -10.97 2.11 -12.70
CA GLU A 41 -11.91 3.22 -12.68
C GLU A 41 -12.94 2.98 -11.56
N GLY A 42 -13.58 4.04 -11.07
CA GLY A 42 -14.60 3.94 -10.03
C GLY A 42 -14.04 3.92 -8.60
N MET A 43 -12.78 4.30 -8.43
CA MET A 43 -12.15 4.64 -7.15
C MET A 43 -11.99 6.16 -7.04
N ARG A 44 -12.06 6.69 -5.82
CA ARG A 44 -11.74 8.06 -5.49
C ARG A 44 -11.17 8.18 -4.08
N ALA A 45 -9.95 8.68 -3.98
CA ALA A 45 -9.23 8.87 -2.71
C ALA A 45 -9.36 7.65 -1.77
N GLY A 46 -9.11 6.43 -2.31
CA GLY A 46 -9.23 5.16 -1.60
C GLY A 46 -10.67 4.62 -1.44
N ARG A 47 -11.71 5.39 -1.79
CA ARG A 47 -13.11 4.96 -1.70
C ARG A 47 -13.58 4.31 -2.99
N ILE A 48 -14.26 3.18 -2.89
CA ILE A 48 -14.95 2.56 -4.01
C ILE A 48 -16.26 3.34 -4.27
N GLU A 49 -16.29 4.13 -5.36
CA GLU A 49 -17.51 4.84 -5.78
C GLU A 49 -18.39 3.94 -6.67
N ASN A 50 -17.77 3.15 -7.55
CA ASN A 50 -18.47 2.23 -8.44
C ASN A 50 -17.91 0.80 -8.32
N ILE A 51 -18.64 -0.06 -7.60
CA ILE A 51 -18.23 -1.44 -7.33
C ILE A 51 -18.10 -2.26 -8.64
N GLU A 52 -18.92 -1.98 -9.66
CA GLU A 52 -18.91 -2.74 -10.91
C GLU A 52 -17.65 -2.48 -11.74
N LEU A 53 -17.23 -1.21 -11.85
CA LEU A 53 -16.00 -0.84 -12.54
C LEU A 53 -14.78 -1.41 -11.83
N VAL A 54 -14.72 -1.26 -10.51
CA VAL A 54 -13.64 -1.82 -9.69
C VAL A 54 -13.57 -3.35 -9.81
N SER A 55 -14.72 -4.04 -9.66
CA SER A 55 -14.75 -5.52 -9.79
C SER A 55 -14.30 -5.97 -11.17
N ARG A 56 -14.55 -5.21 -12.24
CA ARG A 56 -14.06 -5.53 -13.60
C ARG A 56 -12.55 -5.49 -13.65
N ALA A 57 -11.91 -4.42 -13.17
CA ALA A 57 -10.45 -4.29 -13.17
C ALA A 57 -9.78 -5.40 -12.34
N VAL A 58 -10.33 -5.69 -11.15
CA VAL A 58 -9.85 -6.80 -10.31
C VAL A 58 -10.01 -8.14 -11.04
N LYS A 59 -11.14 -8.38 -11.71
CA LYS A 59 -11.37 -9.61 -12.47
C LYS A 59 -10.33 -9.80 -13.56
N GLU A 60 -9.98 -8.73 -14.29
CA GLU A 60 -8.97 -8.79 -15.35
C GLU A 60 -7.59 -9.16 -14.77
N ALA A 61 -7.18 -8.53 -13.66
CA ALA A 61 -5.92 -8.84 -12.98
C ALA A 61 -5.91 -10.28 -12.42
N VAL A 62 -7.00 -10.69 -11.76
CA VAL A 62 -7.16 -12.06 -11.23
C VAL A 62 -7.10 -13.10 -12.36
N THR A 63 -7.82 -12.86 -13.46
CA THR A 63 -7.85 -13.81 -14.59
C THR A 63 -6.46 -14.02 -15.18
N GLU A 64 -5.65 -12.97 -15.32
CA GLU A 64 -4.29 -13.08 -15.83
C GLU A 64 -3.41 -13.94 -14.94
N VAL A 65 -3.46 -13.73 -13.62
CA VAL A 65 -2.71 -14.53 -12.64
C VAL A 65 -3.22 -15.98 -12.61
N GLU A 66 -4.53 -16.19 -12.67
CA GLU A 66 -5.14 -17.52 -12.76
C GLU A 66 -4.70 -18.28 -14.02
N ASP A 67 -4.60 -17.59 -15.14
CA ASP A 67 -4.16 -18.17 -16.42
C ASP A 67 -2.66 -18.50 -16.39
N GLU A 68 -1.82 -17.62 -15.81
CA GLU A 68 -0.38 -17.84 -15.68
C GLU A 68 -0.07 -19.07 -14.81
N LEU A 69 -0.81 -19.24 -13.69
CA LEU A 69 -0.53 -20.30 -12.71
C LEU A 69 -1.39 -21.56 -12.88
N GLY A 70 -2.41 -21.54 -13.74
CA GLY A 70 -3.35 -22.66 -13.91
C GLY A 70 -4.24 -22.91 -12.68
N ILE A 71 -4.48 -21.90 -11.87
CA ILE A 71 -5.26 -21.97 -10.64
C ILE A 71 -6.56 -21.16 -10.75
N ARG A 72 -7.44 -21.31 -9.75
CA ARG A 72 -8.58 -20.45 -9.52
C ARG A 72 -8.52 -19.88 -8.12
N ILE A 73 -8.58 -18.55 -8.01
CA ILE A 73 -8.53 -17.81 -6.75
C ILE A 73 -9.93 -17.72 -6.14
N THR A 74 -10.08 -18.21 -4.92
CA THR A 74 -11.34 -18.18 -4.16
C THR A 74 -11.23 -17.42 -2.86
N GLU A 75 -10.00 -17.11 -2.43
CA GLU A 75 -9.69 -16.39 -1.21
C GLU A 75 -8.53 -15.42 -1.45
N ALA A 76 -8.56 -14.27 -0.80
CA ALA A 76 -7.49 -13.29 -0.88
C ALA A 76 -7.40 -12.42 0.39
N TYR A 77 -6.23 -11.88 0.63
CA TYR A 77 -5.96 -10.76 1.51
C TYR A 77 -6.08 -9.46 0.73
N ALA A 78 -6.56 -8.39 1.36
CA ALA A 78 -6.77 -7.13 0.66
C ALA A 78 -6.14 -5.95 1.41
N GLY A 79 -5.72 -4.94 0.67
CA GLY A 79 -5.29 -3.66 1.19
C GLY A 79 -6.45 -2.68 1.33
N ILE A 80 -6.31 -1.73 2.25
CA ILE A 80 -7.24 -0.63 2.40
C ILE A 80 -6.50 0.65 2.81
N SER A 81 -6.71 1.73 2.04
CA SER A 81 -6.17 3.06 2.29
C SER A 81 -7.24 4.12 2.03
N GLY A 82 -7.15 5.23 2.74
CA GLY A 82 -8.03 6.39 2.60
C GLY A 82 -8.15 7.15 3.93
N GLU A 83 -8.70 8.36 3.89
CA GLU A 83 -8.93 9.21 5.07
C GLU A 83 -9.81 8.57 6.16
N PHE A 84 -10.47 7.48 5.83
CA PHE A 84 -11.29 6.67 6.73
C PHE A 84 -10.48 5.64 7.53
N VAL A 85 -9.17 5.56 7.29
CA VAL A 85 -8.20 4.83 8.12
C VAL A 85 -7.48 5.84 9.00
N ARG A 86 -7.56 5.67 10.31
CA ARG A 86 -6.97 6.61 11.27
C ARG A 86 -6.33 5.92 12.46
N CYS A 87 -5.42 6.62 13.11
CA CYS A 87 -4.78 6.18 14.34
C CYS A 87 -5.45 6.86 15.54
N ALA A 88 -5.88 6.08 16.54
CA ALA A 88 -6.41 6.57 17.80
C ALA A 88 -5.61 6.02 18.98
N ARG A 89 -5.34 6.86 19.97
CA ARG A 89 -4.60 6.46 21.18
C ARG A 89 -5.57 6.12 22.30
N HIS A 90 -5.31 4.99 22.97
CA HIS A 90 -6.03 4.58 24.15
C HIS A 90 -5.04 4.15 25.23
N THR A 91 -5.18 4.70 26.44
CA THR A 91 -4.32 4.37 27.58
C THR A 91 -5.13 3.67 28.65
N ASP A 92 -4.64 2.55 29.14
CA ASP A 92 -5.24 1.83 30.25
C ASP A 92 -4.14 1.28 31.20
N HIS A 93 -4.55 0.75 32.34
CA HIS A 93 -3.64 0.24 33.35
C HIS A 93 -4.20 -0.98 34.07
N VAL A 94 -3.30 -1.72 34.71
CA VAL A 94 -3.61 -2.78 35.67
C VAL A 94 -2.80 -2.56 36.96
N TYR A 95 -3.31 -3.04 38.07
CA TYR A 95 -2.51 -3.11 39.30
C TYR A 95 -1.70 -4.40 39.29
N VAL A 96 -0.41 -4.27 39.63
CA VAL A 96 0.53 -5.40 39.69
C VAL A 96 0.06 -6.41 40.75
N TYR A 97 -0.04 -7.67 40.33
CA TYR A 97 -0.56 -8.74 41.18
C TYR A 97 0.26 -8.94 42.46
N ASP A 98 1.57 -8.89 42.35
CA ASP A 98 2.51 -9.02 43.46
C ASP A 98 3.58 -7.89 43.42
N PRO A 99 3.26 -6.72 44.00
CA PRO A 99 4.18 -5.58 43.98
C PRO A 99 5.52 -5.82 44.67
N GLN A 100 5.62 -6.84 45.54
CA GLN A 100 6.89 -7.17 46.22
C GLN A 100 7.86 -7.89 45.27
N ASN A 101 7.36 -8.66 44.33
CA ASN A 101 8.14 -9.36 43.32
C ASN A 101 8.21 -8.60 41.98
N GLY A 102 7.51 -7.47 41.86
CA GLY A 102 7.49 -6.63 40.67
C GLY A 102 6.56 -7.15 39.57
N VAL A 103 6.56 -6.41 38.44
CA VAL A 103 5.74 -6.72 37.27
C VAL A 103 6.13 -8.07 36.70
N CYS A 104 5.14 -8.93 36.48
CA CYS A 104 5.32 -10.26 35.89
C CYS A 104 4.56 -10.37 34.55
N ARG A 105 4.75 -11.46 33.81
CA ARG A 105 4.05 -11.71 32.51
C ARG A 105 2.52 -11.67 32.64
N ARG A 106 1.98 -12.15 33.75
CA ARG A 106 0.53 -12.13 34.02
C ARG A 106 -0.03 -10.71 34.04
N ASP A 107 0.72 -9.74 34.59
CA ASP A 107 0.27 -8.34 34.62
C ASP A 107 0.25 -7.74 33.21
N VAL A 108 1.24 -8.07 32.40
CA VAL A 108 1.29 -7.66 30.98
C VAL A 108 0.14 -8.29 30.19
N GLU A 109 -0.13 -9.59 30.36
CA GLU A 109 -1.25 -10.30 29.74
C GLU A 109 -2.59 -9.71 30.16
N ALA A 110 -2.78 -9.41 31.45
CA ALA A 110 -3.99 -8.78 31.95
C ALA A 110 -4.23 -7.40 31.32
N LEU A 111 -3.17 -6.60 31.10
CA LEU A 111 -3.28 -5.33 30.40
C LEU A 111 -3.65 -5.52 28.92
N PHE A 112 -3.03 -6.50 28.24
CA PHE A 112 -3.41 -6.83 26.86
C PHE A 112 -4.85 -7.31 26.73
N ASP A 113 -5.34 -8.12 27.67
CA ASP A 113 -6.73 -8.59 27.66
C ASP A 113 -7.73 -7.43 27.82
N ARG A 114 -7.40 -6.43 28.67
CA ARG A 114 -8.21 -5.21 28.76
C ARG A 114 -8.25 -4.48 27.41
N MET A 115 -7.11 -4.31 26.74
CA MET A 115 -7.00 -3.65 25.45
C MET A 115 -7.71 -4.41 24.31
N ARG A 116 -7.75 -5.75 24.37
CA ARG A 116 -8.52 -6.58 23.42
C ARG A 116 -10.01 -6.33 23.53
N ASN A 117 -10.50 -6.04 24.74
CA ASN A 117 -11.90 -5.82 25.02
C ASN A 117 -12.39 -4.39 24.75
N VAL A 118 -11.48 -3.48 24.37
CA VAL A 118 -11.87 -2.12 23.95
C VAL A 118 -12.70 -2.21 22.68
N GLN A 119 -13.89 -1.63 22.73
CA GLN A 119 -14.79 -1.57 21.60
C GLN A 119 -14.41 -0.42 20.66
N ALA A 120 -14.51 -0.65 19.36
CA ALA A 120 -14.47 0.42 18.39
C ALA A 120 -15.74 1.29 18.47
N PRO A 121 -15.71 2.54 17.99
CA PRO A 121 -16.92 3.29 17.71
C PRO A 121 -17.89 2.51 16.80
N ASP A 122 -19.19 2.81 16.87
CA ASP A 122 -20.25 2.02 16.22
C ASP A 122 -20.09 1.89 14.68
N ASP A 123 -19.46 2.87 14.04
CA ASP A 123 -19.24 2.94 12.59
C ASP A 123 -17.84 2.55 12.16
N GLU A 124 -16.97 2.13 13.10
CA GLU A 124 -15.59 1.77 12.85
C GLU A 124 -15.26 0.32 13.25
N THR A 125 -14.15 -0.17 12.75
CA THR A 125 -13.56 -1.46 13.11
C THR A 125 -12.09 -1.26 13.49
N ILE A 126 -11.63 -1.89 14.56
CA ILE A 126 -10.21 -1.90 14.92
C ILE A 126 -9.51 -2.95 14.05
N MET A 127 -8.63 -2.48 13.17
CA MET A 127 -7.80 -3.34 12.31
C MET A 127 -6.58 -3.87 13.04
N GLU A 128 -5.88 -2.99 13.76
CA GLU A 128 -4.69 -3.34 14.53
C GLU A 128 -4.66 -2.65 15.90
N ARG A 129 -4.01 -3.29 16.86
CA ARG A 129 -3.76 -2.78 18.22
C ARG A 129 -2.27 -2.84 18.49
N VAL A 130 -1.62 -1.69 18.44
CA VAL A 130 -0.16 -1.59 18.54
C VAL A 130 0.24 -1.06 19.91
N PRO A 131 0.80 -1.90 20.80
CA PRO A 131 1.29 -1.44 22.09
C PRO A 131 2.44 -0.46 21.89
N GLN A 132 2.41 0.63 22.64
CA GLN A 132 3.47 1.62 22.68
C GLN A 132 4.48 1.28 23.79
N ASN A 133 4.89 2.24 24.60
CA ASN A 133 5.73 2.00 25.73
C ASN A 133 4.89 1.65 26.98
N TYR A 134 5.47 0.87 27.89
CA TYR A 134 4.89 0.64 29.21
C TYR A 134 5.38 1.69 30.19
N VAL A 135 4.56 1.99 31.18
CA VAL A 135 4.89 2.92 32.27
C VAL A 135 4.57 2.25 33.60
N VAL A 136 5.53 2.24 34.50
CA VAL A 136 5.37 1.70 35.85
C VAL A 136 5.32 2.84 36.86
N ASP A 137 4.26 2.88 37.68
CA ASP A 137 3.98 3.91 38.70
C ASP A 137 4.06 5.37 38.19
N ASP A 138 3.68 5.58 36.92
CA ASP A 138 3.67 6.87 36.23
C ASP A 138 5.05 7.59 36.16
N CYS A 139 6.16 6.83 36.37
CA CYS A 139 7.49 7.41 36.53
C CYS A 139 8.42 7.20 35.35
N GLN A 140 8.44 6.01 34.76
CA GLN A 140 9.42 5.67 33.74
C GLN A 140 8.81 4.84 32.60
N GLU A 141 9.05 5.28 31.39
CA GLU A 141 8.76 4.46 30.21
C GLU A 141 9.78 3.34 30.06
N VAL A 142 9.30 2.11 29.90
CA VAL A 142 10.10 0.93 29.68
C VAL A 142 9.61 0.15 28.47
N LYS A 143 10.54 -0.45 27.71
CA LYS A 143 10.23 -1.30 26.55
C LYS A 143 9.71 -2.67 27.01
N ASN A 144 10.31 -3.22 28.08
CA ASN A 144 9.87 -4.46 28.71
C ASN A 144 9.64 -4.21 30.21
N PRO A 145 8.41 -4.26 30.70
CA PRO A 145 8.10 -3.97 32.09
C PRO A 145 8.37 -5.14 33.05
N VAL A 146 8.54 -6.37 32.53
CA VAL A 146 8.72 -7.57 33.38
C VAL A 146 10.00 -7.45 34.22
N GLY A 147 9.85 -7.59 35.53
CA GLY A 147 10.93 -7.41 36.52
C GLY A 147 11.06 -5.99 37.06
N SER A 148 10.31 -5.02 36.55
CA SER A 148 10.26 -3.66 37.12
C SER A 148 9.45 -3.65 38.41
N PHE A 149 9.94 -2.93 39.42
CA PHE A 149 9.20 -2.76 40.67
C PHE A 149 8.18 -1.62 40.56
N GLY A 150 6.97 -1.89 41.02
CA GLY A 150 5.89 -0.89 41.04
C GLY A 150 4.55 -1.52 41.36
N LYS A 151 3.54 -0.69 41.57
CA LYS A 151 2.15 -1.09 41.93
C LYS A 151 1.20 -1.01 40.75
N LYS A 152 1.49 -0.16 39.76
CA LYS A 152 0.63 0.14 38.61
C LYS A 152 1.42 -0.03 37.33
N LEU A 153 0.93 -0.88 36.44
CA LEU A 153 1.43 -1.01 35.08
C LEU A 153 0.44 -0.40 34.12
N SER A 154 0.85 0.61 33.38
CA SER A 154 0.05 1.25 32.32
C SER A 154 0.73 1.17 30.98
N SER A 155 -0.05 1.21 29.91
CA SER A 155 0.45 1.32 28.53
C SER A 155 -0.56 2.10 27.69
N THR A 156 -0.02 2.81 26.72
CA THR A 156 -0.81 3.38 25.63
C THR A 156 -0.77 2.40 24.46
N PHE A 157 -1.91 2.23 23.81
CA PHE A 157 -2.04 1.49 22.55
C PHE A 157 -2.47 2.45 21.44
N ASN A 158 -1.87 2.29 20.29
CA ASN A 158 -2.38 2.88 19.06
C ASN A 158 -3.34 1.87 18.42
N PHE A 159 -4.57 2.29 18.25
CA PHE A 159 -5.60 1.55 17.51
C PHE A 159 -5.69 2.10 16.11
N ILE A 160 -5.45 1.24 15.13
CA ILE A 160 -5.69 1.57 13.75
C ILE A 160 -7.13 1.22 13.44
N LEU A 161 -7.93 2.25 13.19
CA LEU A 161 -9.36 2.17 12.98
C LEU A 161 -9.67 2.37 11.49
N CYS A 162 -10.70 1.68 11.01
CA CYS A 162 -11.23 1.86 9.68
C CYS A 162 -12.76 1.97 9.74
N GLN A 163 -13.35 2.90 8.99
CA GLN A 163 -14.80 2.98 8.85
C GLN A 163 -15.35 1.69 8.22
N GLN A 164 -16.53 1.24 8.71
CA GLN A 164 -17.12 -0.03 8.25
C GLN A 164 -17.59 0.03 6.80
N VAL A 165 -18.12 1.15 6.32
CA VAL A 165 -18.69 1.26 4.97
C VAL A 165 -17.65 1.04 3.87
N PRO A 166 -16.45 1.67 3.88
CA PRO A 166 -15.39 1.35 2.93
C PRO A 166 -14.97 -0.12 2.97
N MET A 167 -14.83 -0.70 4.16
CA MET A 167 -14.50 -2.12 4.35
C MET A 167 -15.56 -3.04 3.72
N GLN A 168 -16.85 -2.76 3.95
CA GLN A 168 -17.93 -3.51 3.36
C GLN A 168 -17.96 -3.40 1.84
N ARG A 169 -17.70 -2.23 1.27
CA ARG A 169 -17.61 -2.05 -0.19
C ARG A 169 -16.47 -2.86 -0.81
N LEU A 170 -15.33 -2.91 -0.13
CA LEU A 170 -14.19 -3.74 -0.54
C LEU A 170 -14.59 -5.24 -0.55
N ASP A 171 -15.17 -5.74 0.54
CA ASP A 171 -15.65 -7.12 0.63
C ASP A 171 -16.71 -7.45 -0.45
N MET A 172 -17.65 -6.52 -0.69
CA MET A 172 -18.66 -6.67 -1.75
C MET A 172 -18.04 -6.73 -3.16
N ALA A 173 -16.99 -5.94 -3.43
CA ALA A 173 -16.31 -5.96 -4.72
C ALA A 173 -15.64 -7.32 -4.99
N LEU A 174 -15.00 -7.90 -3.98
CA LEU A 174 -14.36 -9.21 -4.06
C LEU A 174 -15.37 -10.36 -4.13
N ARG A 175 -16.42 -10.33 -3.30
CA ARG A 175 -17.50 -11.36 -3.31
C ARG A 175 -18.21 -11.45 -4.65
N ARG A 176 -18.37 -10.36 -5.41
CA ARG A 176 -18.91 -10.39 -6.77
C ARG A 176 -18.11 -11.27 -7.73
N LEU A 177 -16.83 -11.46 -7.45
CA LEU A 177 -15.92 -12.31 -8.21
C LEU A 177 -15.84 -13.74 -7.65
N GLY A 178 -16.58 -14.03 -6.58
CA GLY A 178 -16.51 -15.30 -5.86
C GLY A 178 -15.26 -15.42 -4.97
N ILE A 179 -14.62 -14.30 -4.64
CA ILE A 179 -13.42 -14.25 -3.81
C ILE A 179 -13.82 -13.85 -2.39
N ARG A 180 -13.47 -14.67 -1.42
CA ARG A 180 -13.64 -14.39 0.00
C ARG A 180 -12.46 -13.59 0.53
N MET A 181 -12.71 -12.43 1.11
CA MET A 181 -11.68 -11.66 1.81
C MET A 181 -11.33 -12.33 3.14
N MET A 182 -10.08 -12.78 3.29
CA MET A 182 -9.57 -13.43 4.50
C MET A 182 -9.30 -12.43 5.61
N ALA A 183 -8.65 -11.34 5.26
CA ALA A 183 -8.42 -10.17 6.10
C ALA A 183 -8.14 -8.94 5.23
N ALA A 184 -8.33 -7.76 5.79
CA ALA A 184 -7.86 -6.51 5.21
C ALA A 184 -6.79 -5.88 6.09
N PHE A 185 -5.79 -5.24 5.48
CA PHE A 185 -4.69 -4.56 6.16
C PHE A 185 -4.62 -3.10 5.74
N PRO A 186 -4.22 -2.18 6.63
CA PRO A 186 -3.89 -0.82 6.24
C PRO A 186 -2.70 -0.82 5.27
N ASP A 187 -2.84 -0.15 4.13
CA ASP A 187 -1.81 -0.15 3.08
C ASP A 187 -0.49 0.41 3.58
N ALA A 188 -0.51 1.51 4.36
CA ALA A 188 0.69 2.07 4.97
C ALA A 188 1.53 1.05 5.76
N ILE A 189 0.86 0.15 6.50
CA ILE A 189 1.54 -0.88 7.29
C ILE A 189 2.08 -1.99 6.39
N ALA A 190 1.30 -2.42 5.40
CA ALA A 190 1.72 -3.43 4.45
C ALA A 190 2.91 -2.92 3.60
N THR A 191 2.82 -1.72 3.05
CA THR A 191 3.90 -1.09 2.30
C THR A 191 5.19 -0.99 3.13
N SER A 192 5.06 -0.65 4.43
CA SER A 192 6.20 -0.61 5.34
C SER A 192 6.96 -1.93 5.39
N ASP A 193 6.25 -3.06 5.42
CA ASP A 193 6.87 -4.39 5.52
C ASP A 193 7.69 -4.74 4.27
N ALA A 194 7.33 -4.19 3.10
CA ALA A 194 8.02 -4.43 1.85
C ALA A 194 9.26 -3.54 1.63
N VAL A 195 9.32 -2.33 2.23
CA VAL A 195 10.32 -1.34 1.83
C VAL A 195 11.19 -0.79 2.96
N LEU A 196 10.77 -0.93 4.23
CA LEU A 196 11.56 -0.42 5.36
C LEU A 196 12.56 -1.45 5.86
N LEU A 197 13.78 -1.01 6.09
CA LEU A 197 14.83 -1.81 6.71
C LEU A 197 14.62 -1.90 8.24
N PRO A 198 15.04 -3.01 8.88
CA PRO A 198 14.93 -3.15 10.34
C PRO A 198 15.60 -2.02 11.12
N ASP A 199 16.77 -1.58 10.70
CA ASP A 199 17.53 -0.49 11.35
C ASP A 199 16.79 0.84 11.24
N GLU A 200 16.15 1.14 10.10
CA GLU A 200 15.34 2.34 9.93
C GLU A 200 14.15 2.38 10.90
N ARG A 201 13.48 1.23 11.09
CA ARG A 201 12.37 1.12 12.06
C ARG A 201 12.83 1.31 13.51
N GLU A 202 14.04 0.87 13.84
CA GLU A 202 14.62 1.06 15.19
C GLU A 202 15.04 2.51 15.41
N GLU A 203 15.76 3.11 14.47
CA GLU A 203 16.34 4.44 14.61
C GLU A 203 15.32 5.57 14.42
N GLY A 204 14.28 5.35 13.64
CA GLY A 204 13.19 6.28 13.40
C GLY A 204 13.10 6.73 11.94
N VAL A 205 11.94 6.45 11.33
CA VAL A 205 11.68 6.69 9.92
C VAL A 205 10.20 7.00 9.69
N ALA A 206 9.91 7.85 8.70
CA ALA A 206 8.58 8.00 8.12
C ALA A 206 8.55 7.30 6.76
N LEU A 207 7.70 6.27 6.61
CA LEU A 207 7.29 5.80 5.30
C LEU A 207 6.30 6.80 4.70
N VAL A 208 6.48 7.10 3.41
CA VAL A 208 5.53 7.86 2.60
C VAL A 208 5.25 7.07 1.32
N ASP A 209 4.05 6.54 1.19
CA ASP A 209 3.58 5.88 -0.03
C ASP A 209 2.78 6.89 -0.86
N LEU A 210 3.42 7.46 -1.87
CA LEU A 210 2.83 8.45 -2.76
C LEU A 210 2.03 7.76 -3.87
N GLY A 211 0.75 7.58 -3.62
CA GLY A 211 -0.20 6.98 -4.55
C GLY A 211 -0.71 7.95 -5.62
N ALA A 212 -1.80 7.55 -6.31
CA ALA A 212 -2.44 8.38 -7.33
C ALA A 212 -3.32 9.48 -6.71
N GLU A 213 -4.22 9.12 -5.80
CA GLU A 213 -5.15 10.07 -5.15
C GLU A 213 -5.02 10.07 -3.62
N THR A 214 -4.17 9.21 -3.07
CA THR A 214 -3.83 9.14 -1.65
C THR A 214 -2.33 9.18 -1.47
N THR A 215 -1.90 9.69 -0.32
CA THR A 215 -0.54 9.57 0.18
C THR A 215 -0.62 9.01 1.59
N ASP A 216 -0.08 7.82 1.79
CA ASP A 216 -0.09 7.14 3.07
C ASP A 216 1.19 7.43 3.83
N VAL A 217 1.06 7.71 5.13
CA VAL A 217 2.18 8.01 6.03
C VAL A 217 2.17 7.02 7.18
N ALA A 218 3.31 6.36 7.45
CA ALA A 218 3.49 5.53 8.63
C ALA A 218 4.80 5.89 9.32
N VAL A 219 4.76 6.18 10.61
CA VAL A 219 5.93 6.57 11.40
C VAL A 219 6.35 5.43 12.33
N TYR A 220 7.61 5.03 12.24
CA TYR A 220 8.22 4.02 13.09
C TYR A 220 9.34 4.62 13.94
N TYR A 221 9.44 4.15 15.19
CA TYR A 221 10.53 4.48 16.09
C TYR A 221 10.69 3.38 17.12
N ARG A 222 11.92 2.87 17.34
CA ARG A 222 12.26 1.75 18.23
C ARG A 222 11.50 0.46 17.88
N ASN A 223 11.39 0.16 16.56
CA ASN A 223 10.64 -0.97 16.01
C ASN A 223 9.13 -0.97 16.32
N VAL A 224 8.56 0.16 16.71
CA VAL A 224 7.12 0.29 17.00
C VAL A 224 6.49 1.27 16.04
N LEU A 225 5.37 0.87 15.46
CA LEU A 225 4.51 1.78 14.68
C LEU A 225 3.93 2.84 15.63
N ARG A 226 4.29 4.09 15.39
CA ARG A 226 3.92 5.23 16.25
C ARG A 226 2.73 6.01 15.71
N TYR A 227 2.56 6.02 14.41
CA TYR A 227 1.51 6.81 13.76
C TYR A 227 1.18 6.26 12.37
N VAL A 228 -0.07 6.40 11.96
CA VAL A 228 -0.55 6.14 10.59
C VAL A 228 -1.57 7.20 10.24
N ALA A 229 -1.43 7.76 9.04
CA ALA A 229 -2.40 8.66 8.44
C ALA A 229 -2.47 8.46 6.93
N THR A 230 -3.56 8.86 6.32
CA THR A 230 -3.75 8.93 4.87
C THR A 230 -4.19 10.32 4.47
N ILE A 231 -3.40 10.97 3.64
CA ILE A 231 -3.71 12.27 3.03
C ILE A 231 -4.54 11.99 1.77
N PRO A 232 -5.75 12.54 1.61
CA PRO A 232 -6.61 12.31 0.44
C PRO A 232 -6.16 13.14 -0.77
N MET A 233 -4.86 13.13 -1.05
CA MET A 233 -4.21 13.78 -2.17
C MET A 233 -3.01 12.96 -2.60
N GLY A 234 -2.80 12.81 -3.91
CA GLY A 234 -1.68 12.09 -4.49
C GLY A 234 -1.27 12.67 -5.84
N ALA A 235 -0.42 11.95 -6.57
CA ALA A 235 0.20 12.43 -7.81
C ALA A 235 -0.79 12.72 -8.96
N SER A 236 -2.03 12.24 -8.88
CA SER A 236 -3.08 12.58 -9.87
C SER A 236 -3.60 14.02 -9.74
N ALA A 237 -3.43 14.66 -8.58
CA ALA A 237 -3.78 16.06 -8.39
C ALA A 237 -3.01 16.97 -9.37
N ILE A 238 -1.76 16.62 -9.67
CA ILE A 238 -0.91 17.32 -10.66
C ILE A 238 -1.56 17.36 -12.04
N ASN A 239 -2.33 16.34 -12.40
CA ASN A 239 -2.97 16.27 -13.72
C ASN A 239 -3.96 17.41 -13.93
N ASN A 240 -4.69 17.80 -12.88
CA ASN A 240 -5.62 18.93 -12.95
C ASN A 240 -4.86 20.25 -13.18
N ASP A 241 -3.69 20.40 -12.55
CA ASP A 241 -2.88 21.60 -12.68
C ASP A 241 -2.22 21.67 -14.07
N ILE A 242 -1.75 20.55 -14.62
CA ILE A 242 -1.22 20.49 -16.01
C ILE A 242 -2.31 20.85 -17.03
N ARG A 243 -3.58 20.51 -16.79
CA ARG A 243 -4.71 20.90 -17.65
C ARG A 243 -4.84 22.43 -17.77
N SER A 244 -4.43 23.19 -16.76
CA SER A 244 -4.40 24.66 -16.81
C SER A 244 -3.49 25.20 -17.93
N LEU A 245 -2.49 24.42 -18.36
CA LEU A 245 -1.66 24.72 -19.53
C LEU A 245 -2.38 24.47 -20.86
N SER A 246 -3.70 24.24 -20.84
CA SER A 246 -4.54 23.91 -21.99
C SER A 246 -4.15 22.61 -22.71
N VAL A 247 -3.66 21.63 -21.94
CA VAL A 247 -3.36 20.27 -22.41
C VAL A 247 -4.63 19.43 -22.38
N PRO A 248 -4.98 18.72 -23.47
CA PRO A 248 -6.11 17.77 -23.45
C PRO A 248 -5.81 16.62 -22.46
N GLU A 249 -6.85 16.21 -21.71
CA GLU A 249 -6.76 15.23 -20.63
C GLU A 249 -6.01 13.94 -21.01
N LYS A 250 -6.30 13.39 -22.18
CA LYS A 250 -5.67 12.17 -22.71
C LYS A 250 -4.14 12.22 -22.84
N TYR A 251 -3.54 13.42 -22.80
CA TYR A 251 -2.08 13.59 -22.91
C TYR A 251 -1.40 13.94 -21.57
N VAL A 252 -2.18 14.35 -20.57
CA VAL A 252 -1.68 14.92 -19.31
C VAL A 252 -0.82 13.93 -18.56
N GLU A 253 -1.32 12.70 -18.31
CA GLU A 253 -0.56 11.67 -17.59
C GLU A 253 0.74 11.30 -18.29
N ASN A 254 0.68 11.11 -19.62
CA ASN A 254 1.87 10.82 -20.41
C ASN A 254 2.89 11.98 -20.36
N LEU A 255 2.39 13.22 -20.37
CA LEU A 255 3.23 14.42 -20.28
C LEU A 255 3.94 14.48 -18.92
N LYS A 256 3.21 14.28 -17.84
CA LYS A 256 3.74 14.22 -16.47
C LYS A 256 4.81 13.13 -16.34
N CYS A 257 4.49 11.90 -16.74
CA CYS A 257 5.39 10.75 -16.55
C CYS A 257 6.67 10.84 -17.41
N ARG A 258 6.58 11.39 -18.65
CA ARG A 258 7.75 11.40 -19.56
C ARG A 258 8.62 12.63 -19.44
N TYR A 259 8.04 13.77 -19.07
CA TYR A 259 8.71 15.07 -19.14
C TYR A 259 8.60 15.88 -17.85
N GLY A 260 7.82 15.44 -16.89
CA GLY A 260 7.67 16.09 -15.61
C GLY A 260 8.93 16.04 -14.77
N SER A 261 9.14 17.08 -13.97
CA SER A 261 10.12 17.15 -12.90
C SER A 261 9.48 17.84 -11.71
N ALA A 262 9.72 17.36 -10.51
CA ALA A 262 9.22 17.97 -9.29
C ALA A 262 9.94 19.26 -8.93
N VAL A 263 11.06 19.58 -9.57
CA VAL A 263 11.89 20.76 -9.28
C VAL A 263 12.15 21.55 -10.56
N ALA A 264 11.51 22.71 -10.70
CA ALA A 264 11.53 23.52 -11.92
C ALA A 264 12.94 24.01 -12.30
N ARG A 265 13.78 24.32 -11.31
CA ARG A 265 15.17 24.77 -11.55
C ARG A 265 16.06 23.67 -12.15
N LEU A 266 15.70 22.40 -11.99
CA LEU A 266 16.40 21.25 -12.57
C LEU A 266 15.87 20.88 -13.97
N ALA A 267 14.72 21.43 -14.36
CA ALA A 267 14.17 21.23 -15.70
C ALA A 267 14.94 22.03 -16.75
N PRO A 268 15.08 21.51 -17.99
CA PRO A 268 15.78 22.22 -19.08
C PRO A 268 15.11 23.56 -19.39
N GLU A 269 15.91 24.64 -19.42
CA GLU A 269 15.39 26.02 -19.56
C GLU A 269 14.73 26.30 -20.90
N ASN A 270 15.31 25.80 -21.99
CA ASN A 270 14.92 26.18 -23.37
C ASN A 270 14.37 25.01 -24.18
N LYS A 271 13.98 23.90 -23.50
CA LYS A 271 13.43 22.73 -24.19
C LYS A 271 11.92 22.83 -24.30
N LEU A 272 11.44 22.87 -25.53
CA LEU A 272 10.03 22.83 -25.88
C LEU A 272 9.60 21.40 -26.23
N ILE A 273 8.39 21.03 -25.85
CA ILE A 273 7.72 19.82 -26.29
C ILE A 273 6.43 20.21 -27.00
N ARG A 274 6.18 19.57 -28.14
CA ARG A 274 4.97 19.79 -28.90
C ARG A 274 3.89 18.82 -28.44
N VAL A 275 2.80 19.36 -27.92
CA VAL A 275 1.65 18.59 -27.46
C VAL A 275 0.51 18.80 -28.47
N SER A 276 -0.06 17.69 -28.94
CA SER A 276 -1.23 17.74 -29.83
C SER A 276 -2.42 18.34 -29.10
N GLY A 277 -3.10 19.28 -29.75
CA GLY A 277 -4.35 19.82 -29.24
C GLY A 277 -5.55 18.90 -29.53
N ARG A 278 -6.76 19.47 -29.44
CA ARG A 278 -8.01 18.77 -29.81
C ARG A 278 -8.06 18.48 -31.30
N THR A 279 -7.49 19.38 -32.12
CA THR A 279 -7.32 19.21 -33.55
C THR A 279 -5.85 19.33 -33.93
N ALA A 280 -5.49 18.90 -35.14
CA ALA A 280 -4.09 18.99 -35.62
C ALA A 280 -3.60 20.46 -35.71
N LYS A 281 -4.50 21.43 -35.79
CA LYS A 281 -4.18 22.87 -35.84
C LYS A 281 -3.95 23.50 -34.47
N ASP A 282 -4.37 22.83 -33.39
CA ASP A 282 -4.32 23.34 -32.02
C ASP A 282 -3.10 22.81 -31.25
N ALA A 283 -2.07 22.30 -31.97
CA ALA A 283 -0.85 21.85 -31.33
C ALA A 283 -0.14 23.02 -30.62
N LYS A 284 0.30 22.78 -29.37
CA LYS A 284 0.97 23.77 -28.53
C LYS A 284 2.39 23.32 -28.22
N ASP A 285 3.29 24.29 -28.17
CA ASP A 285 4.62 24.11 -27.65
C ASP A 285 4.63 24.50 -26.16
N ILE A 286 5.04 23.57 -25.29
CA ILE A 286 5.12 23.75 -23.84
C ILE A 286 6.58 23.74 -23.45
N LEU A 287 7.01 24.78 -22.76
CA LEU A 287 8.34 24.83 -22.16
C LEU A 287 8.43 23.87 -20.99
N LEU A 288 9.44 22.98 -20.95
CA LEU A 288 9.57 21.99 -19.88
C LEU A 288 9.67 22.63 -18.49
N ARG A 289 10.31 23.79 -18.39
CA ARG A 289 10.39 24.53 -17.14
C ARG A 289 9.01 24.98 -16.64
N ASN A 290 8.11 25.43 -17.54
CA ASN A 290 6.76 25.81 -17.16
C ASN A 290 5.95 24.59 -16.68
N LEU A 291 6.10 23.44 -17.36
CA LEU A 291 5.51 22.19 -16.91
C LEU A 291 6.02 21.82 -15.51
N ALA A 292 7.32 21.89 -15.30
CA ALA A 292 7.93 21.57 -14.00
C ALA A 292 7.48 22.57 -12.91
N THR A 293 7.30 23.86 -13.22
CA THR A 293 6.80 24.85 -12.23
C THR A 293 5.40 24.48 -11.73
N VAL A 294 4.51 24.03 -12.64
CA VAL A 294 3.18 23.61 -12.25
C VAL A 294 3.21 22.33 -11.39
N ILE A 295 4.06 21.38 -11.77
CA ILE A 295 4.26 20.13 -11.02
C ILE A 295 4.86 20.41 -9.64
N GLU A 296 5.91 21.23 -9.56
CA GLU A 296 6.59 21.62 -8.33
C GLU A 296 5.60 22.23 -7.31
N ALA A 297 4.74 23.15 -7.75
CA ALA A 297 3.76 23.76 -6.86
C ALA A 297 2.86 22.72 -6.18
N ARG A 298 2.29 21.77 -6.94
CA ARG A 298 1.43 20.72 -6.38
C ARG A 298 2.19 19.71 -5.53
N MET A 299 3.40 19.35 -5.95
CA MET A 299 4.22 18.43 -5.15
C MET A 299 4.70 19.07 -3.85
N THR A 300 4.90 20.40 -3.83
CA THR A 300 5.18 21.15 -2.60
C THR A 300 4.00 21.05 -1.63
N ASP A 301 2.76 21.27 -2.09
CA ASP A 301 1.58 21.10 -1.25
C ASP A 301 1.53 19.69 -0.63
N ILE A 302 1.76 18.64 -1.43
CA ILE A 302 1.76 17.25 -0.94
C ILE A 302 2.87 17.04 0.11
N ALA A 303 4.08 17.53 -0.14
CA ALA A 303 5.20 17.39 0.78
C ALA A 303 4.97 18.17 2.10
N GLU A 304 4.29 19.33 2.04
CA GLU A 304 3.90 20.10 3.23
C GLU A 304 2.85 19.34 4.06
N PHE A 305 1.85 18.72 3.44
CA PHE A 305 0.90 17.88 4.16
C PHE A 305 1.57 16.66 4.79
N VAL A 306 2.52 16.02 4.09
CA VAL A 306 3.31 14.93 4.68
C VAL A 306 4.10 15.41 5.90
N LEU A 307 4.71 16.60 5.83
CA LEU A 307 5.43 17.19 6.95
C LEU A 307 4.50 17.49 8.13
N GLU A 308 3.26 17.94 7.87
CA GLU A 308 2.25 18.18 8.89
C GLU A 308 1.89 16.86 9.60
N GLU A 309 1.61 15.78 8.88
CA GLU A 309 1.34 14.46 9.46
C GLU A 309 2.52 13.93 10.28
N ILE A 310 3.76 14.13 9.80
CA ILE A 310 4.97 13.77 10.55
C ILE A 310 5.05 14.57 11.87
N ARG A 311 4.71 15.85 11.88
CA ARG A 311 4.67 16.67 13.09
C ARG A 311 3.58 16.22 14.05
N ASP A 312 2.39 15.94 13.55
CA ASP A 312 1.24 15.48 14.32
C ASP A 312 1.47 14.10 14.95
N SER A 313 2.33 13.28 14.36
CA SER A 313 2.78 12.03 14.97
C SER A 313 3.46 12.27 16.35
N GLY A 314 4.07 13.44 16.56
CA GLY A 314 4.88 13.78 17.74
C GLY A 314 6.31 13.20 17.69
N TYR A 315 6.71 12.61 16.56
CA TYR A 315 8.03 11.96 16.37
C TYR A 315 8.94 12.67 15.38
N ALA A 316 8.57 13.84 14.86
CA ALA A 316 9.35 14.57 13.83
C ALA A 316 10.84 14.73 14.19
N THR A 317 11.17 14.95 15.47
CA THR A 317 12.57 15.10 15.94
C THR A 317 13.27 13.76 16.23
N LYS A 318 12.61 12.63 16.01
CA LYS A 318 13.13 11.29 16.27
C LYS A 318 13.41 10.50 14.99
N LEU A 319 13.16 11.08 13.81
CA LEU A 319 13.30 10.43 12.52
C LEU A 319 14.72 10.61 11.98
N THR A 320 15.68 9.89 12.55
CA THR A 320 17.09 9.98 12.14
C THR A 320 17.34 9.43 10.75
N CYS A 321 16.49 8.48 10.29
CA CYS A 321 16.51 7.95 8.93
C CYS A 321 15.63 8.75 7.95
N GLY A 322 14.99 9.84 8.43
CA GLY A 322 14.20 10.73 7.58
C GLY A 322 12.96 10.06 6.97
N ILE A 323 12.81 10.21 5.65
CA ILE A 323 11.67 9.72 4.87
C ILE A 323 12.11 8.62 3.91
N VAL A 324 11.37 7.52 3.91
CA VAL A 324 11.41 6.51 2.85
C VAL A 324 10.20 6.73 1.94
N LEU A 325 10.45 7.17 0.71
CA LEU A 325 9.42 7.52 -0.27
C LEU A 325 9.24 6.38 -1.28
N THR A 326 8.03 5.90 -1.44
CA THR A 326 7.66 4.83 -2.37
C THR A 326 6.33 5.15 -3.06
N GLY A 327 5.71 4.16 -3.73
CA GLY A 327 4.47 4.34 -4.48
C GLY A 327 4.66 4.84 -5.91
N GLY A 328 3.60 4.82 -6.70
CA GLY A 328 3.64 5.18 -8.12
C GLY A 328 4.07 6.62 -8.38
N GLY A 329 3.71 7.55 -7.49
CA GLY A 329 4.05 8.97 -7.57
C GLY A 329 5.52 9.26 -7.28
N SER A 330 6.21 8.41 -6.53
CA SER A 330 7.65 8.55 -6.24
C SER A 330 8.55 8.38 -7.48
N ARG A 331 8.00 7.88 -8.58
CA ARG A 331 8.69 7.79 -9.88
C ARG A 331 8.83 9.13 -10.60
N LEU A 332 8.19 10.18 -10.10
CA LEU A 332 8.34 11.52 -10.67
C LEU A 332 9.80 11.98 -10.49
N LYS A 333 10.36 12.46 -11.57
CA LYS A 333 11.76 12.92 -11.56
C LYS A 333 11.97 14.03 -10.54
N ASP A 334 13.08 13.99 -9.82
CA ASP A 334 13.54 14.98 -8.83
C ASP A 334 12.61 15.09 -7.59
N VAL A 335 11.66 14.16 -7.38
CA VAL A 335 10.73 14.19 -6.25
C VAL A 335 11.43 14.10 -4.89
N GLU A 336 12.48 13.28 -4.79
CA GLU A 336 13.29 13.17 -3.56
C GLU A 336 13.96 14.49 -3.18
N VAL A 337 14.43 15.25 -4.18
CA VAL A 337 15.05 16.56 -3.98
C VAL A 337 14.02 17.53 -3.39
N LEU A 338 12.84 17.59 -4.00
CA LEU A 338 11.75 18.44 -3.52
C LEU A 338 11.34 18.09 -2.08
N PHE A 339 11.10 16.81 -1.79
CA PHE A 339 10.72 16.39 -0.45
C PHE A 339 11.78 16.75 0.58
N ARG A 340 13.08 16.56 0.26
CA ARG A 340 14.19 16.97 1.13
C ARG A 340 14.20 18.48 1.39
N GLU A 341 13.99 19.29 0.35
CA GLU A 341 13.97 20.75 0.46
C GLU A 341 12.78 21.27 1.29
N VAL A 342 11.58 20.68 1.11
CA VAL A 342 10.37 21.11 1.81
C VAL A 342 10.35 20.62 3.25
N THR A 343 10.72 19.37 3.48
CA THR A 343 10.60 18.75 4.82
C THR A 343 11.81 19.00 5.71
N GLY A 344 12.99 19.26 5.11
CA GLY A 344 14.25 19.35 5.83
C GLY A 344 14.76 18.02 6.36
N LEU A 345 14.14 16.90 5.99
CA LEU A 345 14.53 15.54 6.36
C LEU A 345 15.28 14.88 5.22
N ASP A 346 16.14 13.91 5.53
CA ASP A 346 16.72 13.06 4.51
C ASP A 346 15.63 12.21 3.83
N VAL A 347 15.79 11.98 2.51
CA VAL A 347 14.81 11.24 1.71
C VAL A 347 15.53 10.19 0.88
N ARG A 348 15.06 8.95 0.92
CA ARG A 348 15.43 7.92 -0.04
C ARG A 348 14.22 7.37 -0.78
N LEU A 349 14.39 7.03 -2.04
CA LEU A 349 13.41 6.28 -2.81
C LEU A 349 13.53 4.79 -2.48
N ALA A 350 12.41 4.09 -2.43
CA ALA A 350 12.38 2.67 -2.11
C ALA A 350 11.49 1.87 -3.06
N THR A 351 11.97 0.66 -3.33
CA THR A 351 11.24 -0.43 -3.97
C THR A 351 11.19 -1.62 -3.00
N PRO A 352 10.35 -2.62 -3.20
CA PRO A 352 10.42 -3.86 -2.43
C PRO A 352 11.79 -4.53 -2.64
N GLU A 353 12.56 -4.64 -1.57
CA GLU A 353 13.93 -5.17 -1.64
C GLU A 353 14.22 -6.20 -0.53
N THR A 354 13.49 -6.14 0.60
CA THR A 354 13.82 -6.92 1.78
C THR A 354 13.03 -8.22 1.84
N GLY A 355 13.72 -9.33 2.10
CA GLY A 355 13.07 -10.61 2.35
C GLY A 355 12.43 -11.26 1.11
N LEU A 356 12.88 -10.90 -0.09
CA LEU A 356 12.39 -11.41 -1.38
C LEU A 356 13.41 -12.34 -2.04
N THR A 357 12.93 -13.30 -2.81
CA THR A 357 13.77 -14.09 -3.73
C THR A 357 14.25 -13.22 -4.91
N GLU A 358 15.29 -13.65 -5.63
CA GLU A 358 15.76 -12.94 -6.81
C GLU A 358 14.66 -12.79 -7.89
N GLU A 359 13.82 -13.81 -8.06
CA GLU A 359 12.70 -13.79 -9.00
C GLU A 359 11.61 -12.79 -8.55
N ALA A 360 11.30 -12.76 -7.26
CA ALA A 360 10.36 -11.80 -6.69
C ALA A 360 10.85 -10.35 -6.83
N LEU A 361 12.15 -10.09 -6.63
CA LEU A 361 12.77 -8.77 -6.84
C LEU A 361 12.58 -8.28 -8.28
N LEU A 362 12.70 -9.17 -9.27
CA LEU A 362 12.47 -8.81 -10.68
C LEU A 362 11.00 -8.46 -10.95
N ARG A 363 10.05 -9.22 -10.37
CA ARG A 363 8.62 -8.99 -10.54
C ARG A 363 8.13 -7.72 -9.82
N ALA A 364 8.63 -7.46 -8.62
CA ALA A 364 8.26 -6.32 -7.78
C ALA A 364 9.23 -5.12 -7.89
N SER A 365 9.93 -4.97 -9.01
CA SER A 365 11.04 -4.02 -9.20
C SER A 365 10.64 -2.54 -9.21
N THR A 366 9.37 -2.21 -9.01
CA THR A 366 8.88 -0.83 -9.06
C THR A 366 8.34 -0.37 -7.70
N PRO A 367 8.48 0.92 -7.35
CA PRO A 367 7.88 1.45 -6.12
C PRO A 367 6.36 1.22 -6.05
N ALA A 368 5.71 1.17 -7.21
CA ALA A 368 4.28 0.95 -7.30
C ALA A 368 3.84 -0.47 -6.88
N ALA A 369 4.75 -1.44 -6.82
CA ALA A 369 4.46 -2.80 -6.34
C ALA A 369 4.62 -2.95 -4.81
N ALA A 370 5.01 -1.89 -4.10
CA ALA A 370 5.34 -1.96 -2.68
C ALA A 370 4.16 -2.45 -1.83
N THR A 371 2.98 -1.87 -2.02
CA THR A 371 1.77 -2.21 -1.25
C THR A 371 1.35 -3.66 -1.48
N VAL A 372 1.20 -4.09 -2.73
CA VAL A 372 0.76 -5.47 -3.03
C VAL A 372 1.77 -6.51 -2.55
N THR A 373 3.07 -6.20 -2.60
CA THR A 373 4.14 -7.05 -2.06
C THR A 373 4.03 -7.16 -0.54
N GLY A 374 3.86 -6.05 0.16
CA GLY A 374 3.68 -6.04 1.61
C GLY A 374 2.40 -6.74 2.07
N LEU A 375 1.31 -6.61 1.32
CA LEU A 375 0.08 -7.37 1.54
C LEU A 375 0.30 -8.88 1.39
N LEU A 376 1.07 -9.27 0.38
CA LEU A 376 1.43 -10.67 0.17
C LEU A 376 2.31 -11.20 1.32
N MET A 377 3.28 -10.41 1.81
CA MET A 377 4.08 -10.75 2.99
C MET A 377 3.20 -10.99 4.22
N LYS A 378 2.27 -10.08 4.50
CA LYS A 378 1.32 -10.23 5.63
C LYS A 378 0.42 -11.45 5.47
N GLY A 379 -0.15 -11.63 4.29
CA GLY A 379 -1.01 -12.79 4.00
C GLY A 379 -0.28 -14.12 4.15
N ALA A 380 0.94 -14.21 3.64
CA ALA A 380 1.75 -15.43 3.69
C ALA A 380 2.21 -15.80 5.12
N GLN A 381 2.27 -14.83 6.04
CA GLN A 381 2.55 -15.08 7.48
C GLN A 381 1.33 -15.65 8.24
N LEU A 382 0.12 -15.50 7.72
CA LEU A 382 -1.11 -15.93 8.41
C LEU A 382 -1.52 -17.34 7.98
N ALA A 383 -2.27 -17.43 6.91
CA ALA A 383 -2.79 -18.70 6.42
C ALA A 383 -2.77 -18.71 4.89
N PRO A 384 -2.46 -19.86 4.28
CA PRO A 384 -2.56 -19.98 2.84
C PRO A 384 -4.01 -19.81 2.39
N CYS A 385 -4.19 -19.18 1.24
CA CYS A 385 -5.48 -19.06 0.59
C CYS A 385 -5.88 -20.38 -0.07
N VAL A 386 -7.15 -20.68 -0.06
CA VAL A 386 -7.69 -21.82 -0.82
C VAL A 386 -7.69 -21.43 -2.31
N VAL A 387 -6.87 -22.12 -3.08
CA VAL A 387 -6.85 -22.04 -4.53
C VAL A 387 -7.27 -23.39 -5.11
N ALA A 388 -8.13 -23.37 -6.13
CA ALA A 388 -8.56 -24.57 -6.84
C ALA A 388 -7.74 -24.72 -8.13
N GLU A 389 -7.56 -25.94 -8.60
CA GLU A 389 -7.03 -26.16 -9.95
C GLU A 389 -8.05 -25.66 -11.00
N LYS A 390 -7.59 -24.94 -12.00
CA LYS A 390 -8.44 -24.49 -13.10
C LYS A 390 -8.84 -25.72 -13.90
N PRO A 391 -10.14 -25.97 -14.16
CA PRO A 391 -10.53 -27.10 -15.00
C PRO A 391 -9.84 -26.99 -16.36
N SER A 392 -9.10 -28.01 -16.76
CA SER A 392 -8.53 -28.09 -18.10
C SER A 392 -9.68 -27.98 -19.11
N MET A 393 -9.62 -27.03 -20.03
CA MET A 393 -10.57 -26.99 -21.15
C MET A 393 -10.49 -28.35 -21.85
N PRO A 394 -11.65 -29.00 -22.12
CA PRO A 394 -11.64 -30.20 -22.95
C PRO A 394 -10.99 -29.84 -24.28
N ALA A 395 -10.00 -30.65 -24.71
CA ALA A 395 -9.37 -30.46 -25.98
C ALA A 395 -10.46 -30.33 -27.06
N ALA A 396 -10.35 -29.31 -27.90
CA ALA A 396 -11.25 -29.14 -29.02
C ALA A 396 -11.29 -30.48 -29.79
N PRO A 397 -12.48 -30.98 -30.16
CA PRO A 397 -12.57 -32.21 -30.91
C PRO A 397 -11.67 -32.11 -32.16
N ALA A 398 -10.77 -33.06 -32.31
CA ALA A 398 -9.92 -33.14 -33.49
C ALA A 398 -10.81 -33.12 -34.72
N ASP A 399 -10.55 -32.20 -35.66
CA ASP A 399 -11.24 -32.13 -36.95
C ASP A 399 -11.23 -33.53 -37.57
N GLU A 400 -12.41 -34.17 -37.71
CA GLU A 400 -12.56 -35.35 -38.49
C GLU A 400 -12.12 -35.04 -39.93
N PRO A 401 -11.25 -35.82 -40.55
CA PRO A 401 -10.82 -35.59 -41.93
C PRO A 401 -12.04 -35.68 -42.86
N ALA A 402 -12.30 -34.58 -43.54
CA ALA A 402 -13.40 -34.46 -44.50
C ALA A 402 -13.45 -35.70 -45.41
N ARG A 403 -14.55 -36.49 -45.37
CA ARG A 403 -14.82 -37.60 -46.28
C ARG A 403 -14.81 -37.05 -47.70
N ARG A 404 -13.84 -37.54 -48.50
CA ARG A 404 -13.81 -37.31 -49.95
C ARG A 404 -15.12 -37.80 -50.58
N PRO A 405 -15.78 -37.01 -51.45
CA PRO A 405 -16.93 -37.50 -52.18
C PRO A 405 -16.53 -38.62 -53.10
N ALA A 406 -17.33 -39.71 -53.11
CA ALA A 406 -17.16 -40.86 -54.02
C ALA A 406 -17.35 -40.40 -55.47
N ALA A 407 -16.46 -40.84 -56.36
CA ALA A 407 -16.55 -40.58 -57.79
C ALA A 407 -17.79 -41.32 -58.38
N PRO A 408 -18.48 -40.73 -59.37
CA PRO A 408 -19.61 -41.37 -60.00
C PRO A 408 -19.12 -42.54 -60.83
N ALA A 409 -19.83 -43.68 -60.69
CA ALA A 409 -19.63 -44.86 -61.50
C ALA A 409 -20.07 -44.57 -62.96
N ALA A 410 -19.28 -45.02 -63.91
CA ALA A 410 -19.54 -45.02 -65.34
C ALA A 410 -20.63 -46.01 -65.73
#